data_8d2dce04c5d789b18f2d4742810c890d
#
_entry.id   8d2dce04c5d789b18f2d4742810c890d
#
_cell.length_a   1.000
_cell.length_b   1.000
_cell.length_c   1.000
_cell.angle_alpha   90.00
_cell.angle_beta   90.00
_cell.angle_gamma   90.00
#
_symmetry.space_group_name_H-M   'P 1'
#
loop_
_entity.id
_entity.type
_entity.pdbx_description
1 polymer ?
#
loop_
_entity_poly.entity_id
_entity_poly.type
_entity_poly.pdbx_seq_one_letter_code
_entity_poly.pdbx_strand_id
1 'polypeptide(L)'
;MKLNKFIPAVALLGLMAAGTSCDMTPELPPVVGPDYGLTVPEASMTILEFKQQFWNANPNSCEQIGLDANGDSIYLRGRVVSSDSAGNIYKSLVIRDESAALAFSINKSGLWQLYQYGQEIVVNVTGQYVGTYRSLFQVGGDGTTETSFGDADLFAAQTVPAGWADPSAVKPLTVTCEDLKTIKSSTESLQEWQSQLVRIDGLTFENAGQQFAPTQNESRYLRDAEGNRINLRCSSYAKFAKDVIPTGTGSVVGILSYYGSTTANADWQLMLININGLIGFDKVESGNGGENDGENGAGSKDDPYTVAAAMANNSGTAWVKGYIVGAMNTSDSNNYVFENAAPFSVVANIYIAATPDETNTANMLPVQ
;
A
#
# COMPACT_ATOMS: atom_id res chain seq x y z
N MET A 1 -47.35 -85.13 -1.88
CA MET A 1 -46.60 -84.34 -0.84
C MET A 1 -45.69 -83.36 -1.51
N LYS A 2 -46.13 -82.10 -1.66
CA LYS A 2 -45.38 -81.01 -2.35
C LYS A 2 -44.95 -79.98 -1.35
N LEU A 3 -43.67 -79.77 -1.27
CA LEU A 3 -43.05 -78.74 -0.37
C LEU A 3 -43.03 -77.39 -1.10
N ASN A 4 -43.76 -76.38 -0.63
CA ASN A 4 -43.67 -75.09 -1.14
C ASN A 4 -42.57 -74.32 -0.36
N LYS A 5 -41.58 -73.85 -1.08
CA LYS A 5 -40.55 -72.90 -0.55
C LYS A 5 -41.05 -71.51 -0.67
N PHE A 6 -41.26 -70.83 0.48
CA PHE A 6 -41.44 -69.40 0.56
C PHE A 6 -40.04 -68.76 0.66
N ILE A 7 -39.73 -67.82 -0.25
CA ILE A 7 -38.58 -66.94 -0.18
C ILE A 7 -39.12 -65.65 0.37
N PRO A 8 -38.63 -65.11 1.50
CA PRO A 8 -38.95 -63.76 1.90
C PRO A 8 -38.07 -62.75 1.12
N ALA A 9 -38.73 -61.81 0.45
CA ALA A 9 -38.10 -60.65 -0.16
C ALA A 9 -37.59 -59.77 0.95
N VAL A 10 -36.26 -59.64 1.05
CA VAL A 10 -35.62 -58.64 1.90
C VAL A 10 -35.66 -57.32 1.14
N ALA A 11 -36.51 -56.37 1.59
CA ALA A 11 -36.52 -55.03 1.11
C ALA A 11 -35.26 -54.31 1.63
N LEU A 12 -34.32 -54.03 0.74
CA LEU A 12 -33.15 -53.20 1.04
C LEU A 12 -33.60 -51.73 1.05
N LEU A 13 -33.94 -51.21 2.23
CA LEU A 13 -34.09 -49.76 2.40
C LEU A 13 -32.68 -49.13 2.31
N GLY A 14 -32.39 -48.52 1.15
CA GLY A 14 -31.24 -47.66 0.99
C GLY A 14 -31.44 -46.39 1.83
N LEU A 15 -30.74 -46.29 2.96
CA LEU A 15 -30.55 -45.04 3.67
C LEU A 15 -29.66 -44.13 2.77
N MET A 16 -30.26 -43.19 2.06
CA MET A 16 -29.53 -42.04 1.55
C MET A 16 -29.13 -41.19 2.74
N ALA A 17 -27.93 -41.40 3.24
CA ALA A 17 -27.27 -40.40 4.08
C ALA A 17 -27.02 -39.20 3.18
N ALA A 18 -27.89 -38.18 3.28
CA ALA A 18 -27.58 -36.84 2.83
C ALA A 18 -26.39 -36.39 3.65
N GLY A 19 -25.21 -36.53 3.08
CA GLY A 19 -24.03 -35.90 3.60
C GLY A 19 -24.25 -34.40 3.53
N THR A 20 -24.72 -33.79 4.63
CA THR A 20 -24.50 -32.40 4.84
C THR A 20 -23.00 -32.22 4.94
N SER A 21 -22.39 -31.82 3.82
CA SER A 21 -21.06 -31.21 3.85
C SER A 21 -21.16 -30.07 4.83
N CYS A 22 -20.72 -30.30 6.06
CA CYS A 22 -20.37 -29.20 6.92
C CYS A 22 -19.27 -28.45 6.21
N ASP A 23 -19.62 -27.31 5.67
CA ASP A 23 -18.67 -26.32 5.21
C ASP A 23 -17.97 -25.79 6.47
N MET A 24 -17.05 -26.61 6.97
CA MET A 24 -16.12 -26.22 8.02
C MET A 24 -15.00 -25.46 7.32
N THR A 25 -15.30 -24.28 6.78
CA THR A 25 -14.29 -23.25 6.70
C THR A 25 -13.88 -23.00 8.15
N PRO A 26 -12.63 -23.33 8.55
CA PRO A 26 -12.21 -23.00 9.89
C PRO A 26 -12.37 -21.49 10.05
N GLU A 27 -13.22 -21.05 10.99
CA GLU A 27 -13.19 -19.66 11.41
C GLU A 27 -11.77 -19.39 11.85
N LEU A 28 -11.05 -18.65 11.02
CA LEU A 28 -9.75 -18.15 11.41
C LEU A 28 -9.97 -17.34 12.70
N PRO A 29 -9.21 -17.62 13.76
CA PRO A 29 -9.31 -16.81 14.97
C PRO A 29 -9.17 -15.35 14.56
N PRO A 30 -9.93 -14.43 15.18
CA PRO A 30 -9.79 -13.01 14.89
C PRO A 30 -8.31 -12.65 14.99
N VAL A 31 -7.82 -11.95 13.97
CA VAL A 31 -6.45 -11.42 13.97
C VAL A 31 -6.37 -10.45 15.14
N VAL A 32 -5.93 -10.93 16.29
CA VAL A 32 -5.65 -10.08 17.44
C VAL A 32 -4.43 -9.26 17.07
N GLY A 33 -4.52 -7.95 17.15
CA GLY A 33 -3.40 -7.05 16.90
C GLY A 33 -2.21 -7.44 17.82
N PRO A 34 -0.98 -7.10 17.43
CA PRO A 34 0.16 -7.38 18.28
C PRO A 34 -0.05 -6.70 19.61
N ASP A 35 0.02 -7.48 20.69
CA ASP A 35 0.12 -6.93 22.03
C ASP A 35 1.57 -6.44 22.23
N TYR A 36 1.78 -5.16 22.00
CA TYR A 36 3.07 -4.52 22.26
C TYR A 36 3.30 -4.25 23.75
N GLY A 37 2.39 -4.67 24.63
CA GLY A 37 2.42 -4.32 26.05
C GLY A 37 2.25 -2.80 26.30
N LEU A 38 1.79 -2.06 25.28
CA LEU A 38 1.58 -0.62 25.34
C LEU A 38 0.09 -0.32 25.51
N THR A 39 -0.22 0.63 26.37
CA THR A 39 -1.58 1.20 26.40
C THR A 39 -1.73 2.11 25.18
N VAL A 40 -2.68 1.80 24.31
CA VAL A 40 -3.01 2.65 23.16
C VAL A 40 -3.93 3.76 23.65
N PRO A 41 -3.51 5.04 23.57
CA PRO A 41 -4.37 6.15 23.98
C PRO A 41 -5.60 6.27 23.07
N GLU A 42 -6.69 6.80 23.63
CA GLU A 42 -7.83 7.22 22.82
C GLU A 42 -7.51 8.51 22.07
N ALA A 43 -8.12 8.70 20.90
CA ALA A 43 -8.01 9.97 20.17
C ALA A 43 -8.73 11.08 20.94
N SER A 44 -8.10 12.25 21.05
CA SER A 44 -8.70 13.42 21.72
C SER A 44 -9.72 14.12 20.82
N MET A 45 -9.50 14.05 19.50
CA MET A 45 -10.35 14.68 18.48
C MET A 45 -10.13 13.97 17.13
N THR A 46 -11.01 14.21 16.18
CA THR A 46 -10.86 13.76 14.79
C THR A 46 -9.80 14.57 14.06
N ILE A 47 -9.29 14.02 12.95
CA ILE A 47 -8.33 14.72 12.09
C ILE A 47 -8.95 15.99 11.51
N LEU A 48 -10.24 16.00 11.17
CA LEU A 48 -10.90 17.20 10.66
C LEU A 48 -11.01 18.29 11.72
N GLU A 49 -11.41 17.96 12.95
CA GLU A 49 -11.46 18.92 14.07
C GLU A 49 -10.07 19.51 14.34
N PHE A 50 -9.03 18.67 14.32
CA PHE A 50 -7.65 19.13 14.43
C PHE A 50 -7.28 20.10 13.31
N LYS A 51 -7.59 19.78 12.05
CA LYS A 51 -7.36 20.70 10.94
C LYS A 51 -8.13 22.01 11.08
N GLN A 52 -9.38 21.96 11.49
CA GLN A 52 -10.19 23.17 11.71
C GLN A 52 -9.62 24.06 12.81
N GLN A 53 -9.12 23.47 13.88
CA GLN A 53 -8.53 24.21 15.00
C GLN A 53 -7.23 24.93 14.63
N PHE A 54 -6.35 24.26 13.84
CA PHE A 54 -5.00 24.75 13.53
C PHE A 54 -4.86 25.27 12.09
N TRP A 55 -5.98 25.39 11.35
CA TRP A 55 -5.90 25.80 9.95
C TRP A 55 -5.40 27.23 9.79
N ASN A 56 -4.39 27.38 8.94
CA ASN A 56 -3.91 28.68 8.52
C ASN A 56 -3.87 28.74 6.98
N ALA A 57 -4.58 29.70 6.40
CA ALA A 57 -4.66 29.86 4.95
C ALA A 57 -3.38 30.42 4.32
N ASN A 58 -2.40 30.84 5.12
CA ASN A 58 -1.09 31.27 4.62
C ASN A 58 -0.40 30.06 3.95
N PRO A 59 0.12 30.16 2.72
CA PRO A 59 0.82 29.07 2.04
C PRO A 59 2.06 28.56 2.79
N ASN A 60 2.60 29.35 3.71
CA ASN A 60 3.70 28.95 4.59
C ASN A 60 3.37 29.42 6.01
N SER A 61 3.16 28.47 6.91
CA SER A 61 2.91 28.75 8.32
C SER A 61 3.49 27.64 9.19
N CYS A 62 3.84 27.98 10.43
CA CYS A 62 4.35 27.03 11.40
C CYS A 62 4.08 27.55 12.81
N GLU A 63 3.35 26.76 13.62
CA GLU A 63 3.11 27.04 15.02
C GLU A 63 3.26 25.79 15.86
N GLN A 64 3.63 25.93 17.13
CA GLN A 64 3.75 24.79 18.02
C GLN A 64 2.39 24.39 18.58
N ILE A 65 2.11 23.09 18.54
CA ILE A 65 0.89 22.51 19.11
C ILE A 65 1.01 22.48 20.62
N GLY A 66 0.14 23.22 21.31
CA GLY A 66 0.02 23.22 22.76
C GLY A 66 -0.82 22.04 23.30
N LEU A 67 -1.12 22.11 24.58
CA LEU A 67 -2.13 21.28 25.21
C LEU A 67 -3.54 21.72 24.76
N ASP A 68 -4.52 20.84 24.90
CA ASP A 68 -5.92 21.19 24.65
C ASP A 68 -6.49 22.17 25.69
N ALA A 69 -7.77 22.52 25.58
CA ALA A 69 -8.43 23.46 26.49
C ALA A 69 -8.53 22.95 27.94
N ASN A 70 -8.38 21.68 28.16
CA ASN A 70 -8.40 21.05 29.49
C ASN A 70 -7.01 20.92 30.11
N GLY A 71 -5.95 21.22 29.35
CA GLY A 71 -4.57 21.02 29.75
C GLY A 71 -4.03 19.63 29.46
N ASP A 72 -4.71 18.87 28.59
CA ASP A 72 -4.33 17.51 28.21
C ASP A 72 -3.60 17.48 26.85
N SER A 73 -2.84 16.40 26.63
CA SER A 73 -2.17 16.16 25.35
C SER A 73 -3.19 15.82 24.24
N ILE A 74 -2.91 16.28 23.01
CA ILE A 74 -3.73 16.02 21.83
C ILE A 74 -3.25 14.73 21.13
N TYR A 75 -4.12 13.74 21.06
CA TYR A 75 -3.91 12.48 20.38
C TYR A 75 -4.77 12.37 19.13
N LEU A 76 -4.16 12.04 18.00
CA LEU A 76 -4.83 11.75 16.74
C LEU A 76 -4.69 10.27 16.42
N ARG A 77 -5.77 9.64 15.98
CA ARG A 77 -5.78 8.25 15.51
C ARG A 77 -6.11 8.20 14.04
N GLY A 78 -5.39 7.36 13.30
CA GLY A 78 -5.68 7.16 11.88
C GLY A 78 -4.96 5.96 11.30
N ARG A 79 -5.45 5.54 10.14
CA ARG A 79 -4.85 4.46 9.35
C ARG A 79 -3.83 5.04 8.36
N VAL A 80 -2.65 4.47 8.31
CA VAL A 80 -1.59 4.84 7.35
C VAL A 80 -2.07 4.55 5.94
N VAL A 81 -2.13 5.59 5.10
CA VAL A 81 -2.59 5.52 3.71
C VAL A 81 -1.52 5.92 2.68
N SER A 82 -0.28 6.09 3.11
CA SER A 82 0.86 6.39 2.26
C SER A 82 2.02 5.42 2.49
N SER A 83 3.00 5.44 1.59
CA SER A 83 4.26 4.71 1.74
C SER A 83 5.37 5.44 0.98
N ASP A 84 6.52 5.57 1.59
CA ASP A 84 7.73 6.13 0.95
C ASP A 84 8.62 5.05 0.30
N SER A 85 8.15 3.79 0.26
CA SER A 85 8.91 2.64 -0.25
C SER A 85 9.30 2.75 -1.72
N ALA A 86 8.47 3.42 -2.53
CA ALA A 86 8.75 3.64 -3.96
C ALA A 86 9.53 4.93 -4.26
N GLY A 87 9.83 5.76 -3.25
CA GLY A 87 10.65 6.96 -3.39
C GLY A 87 9.99 8.17 -4.05
N ASN A 88 8.71 8.08 -4.41
CA ASN A 88 7.94 9.23 -4.91
C ASN A 88 7.46 10.13 -3.77
N ILE A 89 7.01 9.54 -2.67
CA ILE A 89 6.75 10.21 -1.41
C ILE A 89 8.06 10.20 -0.60
N TYR A 90 8.45 11.32 -0.02
CA TYR A 90 9.73 11.43 0.67
C TYR A 90 9.56 12.11 2.02
N LYS A 91 10.04 11.43 3.08
CA LYS A 91 9.99 11.93 4.46
C LYS A 91 8.58 12.39 4.89
N SER A 92 7.56 11.73 4.36
CA SER A 92 6.17 12.05 4.63
C SER A 92 5.36 10.79 4.90
N LEU A 93 4.53 10.86 5.92
CA LEU A 93 3.58 9.83 6.31
C LEU A 93 2.19 10.46 6.31
N VAL A 94 1.22 9.76 5.74
CA VAL A 94 -0.18 10.22 5.74
C VAL A 94 -1.04 9.22 6.50
N ILE A 95 -1.79 9.72 7.48
CA ILE A 95 -2.84 8.94 8.15
C ILE A 95 -4.21 9.48 7.79
N ARG A 96 -5.23 8.62 7.87
CA ARG A 96 -6.63 8.96 7.62
C ARG A 96 -7.52 8.33 8.67
N ASP A 97 -8.49 9.11 9.18
CA ASP A 97 -9.65 8.62 9.92
C ASP A 97 -10.93 8.73 9.06
N GLU A 98 -12.08 8.58 9.67
CA GLU A 98 -13.39 8.70 9.00
C GLU A 98 -13.67 10.14 8.51
N SER A 99 -13.01 11.15 9.08
CA SER A 99 -13.31 12.56 8.88
C SER A 99 -12.40 13.23 7.85
N ALA A 100 -11.10 12.97 7.89
CA ALA A 100 -10.11 13.59 7.02
C ALA A 100 -8.79 12.79 6.96
N ALA A 101 -7.82 13.30 6.21
CA ALA A 101 -6.45 12.80 6.19
C ALA A 101 -5.45 13.89 6.58
N LEU A 102 -4.32 13.49 7.18
CA LEU A 102 -3.28 14.38 7.66
C LEU A 102 -1.90 13.89 7.25
N ALA A 103 -1.10 14.77 6.68
CA ALA A 103 0.29 14.53 6.38
C ALA A 103 1.18 14.87 7.58
N PHE A 104 2.14 14.01 7.87
CA PHE A 104 3.27 14.26 8.78
C PHE A 104 4.55 14.38 7.95
N SER A 105 5.27 15.48 8.13
CA SER A 105 6.59 15.69 7.53
C SER A 105 7.64 15.33 8.56
N ILE A 106 8.42 14.24 8.34
CA ILE A 106 9.28 13.62 9.35
C ILE A 106 10.70 13.50 8.79
N ASN A 107 11.70 13.94 9.52
CA ASN A 107 13.11 13.94 9.07
C ASN A 107 13.72 12.52 9.04
N LYS A 108 13.02 11.58 8.40
CA LYS A 108 13.44 10.18 8.25
C LYS A 108 12.92 9.62 6.93
N SER A 109 13.77 8.91 6.22
CA SER A 109 13.38 8.08 5.07
C SER A 109 13.17 6.63 5.51
N GLY A 110 12.44 5.85 4.71
CA GLY A 110 12.12 4.47 5.03
C GLY A 110 11.05 4.33 6.10
N LEU A 111 10.15 5.31 6.20
CA LEU A 111 9.03 5.32 7.15
C LEU A 111 8.13 4.09 6.99
N TRP A 112 8.03 3.56 5.77
CA TRP A 112 7.24 2.37 5.44
C TRP A 112 7.65 1.11 6.23
N GLN A 113 8.87 1.05 6.74
CA GLN A 113 9.37 -0.06 7.56
C GLN A 113 8.85 0.01 9.00
N LEU A 114 8.57 1.22 9.48
CA LEU A 114 8.10 1.49 10.84
C LEU A 114 6.57 1.63 10.91
N TYR A 115 5.99 2.25 9.92
CA TYR A 115 4.56 2.57 9.82
C TYR A 115 4.03 1.99 8.52
N GLN A 116 3.52 0.76 8.61
CA GLN A 116 3.13 -0.01 7.43
C GLN A 116 1.82 0.53 6.83
N TYR A 117 1.72 0.49 5.51
CA TYR A 117 0.48 0.81 4.80
C TYR A 117 -0.68 -0.04 5.31
N GLY A 118 -1.77 0.59 5.72
CA GLY A 118 -2.94 -0.06 6.31
C GLY A 118 -2.87 -0.23 7.84
N GLN A 119 -1.77 0.11 8.51
CA GLN A 119 -1.66 0.06 9.96
C GLN A 119 -2.37 1.25 10.61
N GLU A 120 -3.13 1.01 11.68
CA GLU A 120 -3.59 2.09 12.55
C GLU A 120 -2.49 2.51 13.51
N ILE A 121 -2.36 3.82 13.70
CA ILE A 121 -1.47 4.42 14.68
C ILE A 121 -2.19 5.52 15.46
N VAL A 122 -1.74 5.76 16.68
CA VAL A 122 -2.12 6.91 17.50
C VAL A 122 -0.89 7.78 17.72
N VAL A 123 -1.00 9.06 17.40
CA VAL A 123 0.09 10.02 17.50
C VAL A 123 -0.27 11.10 18.51
N ASN A 124 0.56 11.28 19.54
CA ASN A 124 0.55 12.49 20.35
C ASN A 124 1.19 13.63 19.53
N VAL A 125 0.40 14.63 19.18
CA VAL A 125 0.92 15.76 18.39
C VAL A 125 1.34 16.95 19.24
N THR A 126 1.07 16.93 20.55
CA THR A 126 1.46 18.01 21.47
C THR A 126 2.97 18.20 21.49
N GLY A 127 3.41 19.43 21.38
CA GLY A 127 4.81 19.83 21.33
C GLY A 127 5.43 19.76 19.94
N GLN A 128 4.78 19.08 18.98
CA GLN A 128 5.16 19.12 17.55
C GLN A 128 4.73 20.47 16.93
N TYR A 129 5.12 20.70 15.68
CA TYR A 129 4.72 21.89 14.93
C TYR A 129 3.67 21.54 13.88
N VAL A 130 2.74 22.46 13.61
CA VAL A 130 1.68 22.32 12.62
C VAL A 130 1.58 23.59 11.78
N GLY A 131 1.14 23.46 10.56
CA GLY A 131 0.90 24.57 9.66
C GLY A 131 0.92 24.15 8.20
N THR A 132 1.52 24.97 7.34
CA THR A 132 1.53 24.72 5.91
C THR A 132 2.95 24.80 5.33
N TYR A 133 3.19 23.90 4.38
CA TYR A 133 4.33 24.00 3.46
C TYR A 133 3.79 24.12 2.03
N ARG A 134 4.02 25.28 1.42
CA ARG A 134 3.52 25.53 0.05
C ARG A 134 2.04 25.22 -0.10
N SER A 135 1.24 25.66 0.84
CA SER A 135 -0.23 25.48 0.93
C SER A 135 -0.72 24.09 1.34
N LEU A 136 0.15 23.10 1.50
CA LEU A 136 -0.25 21.81 2.07
C LEU A 136 -0.22 21.89 3.60
N PHE A 137 -1.37 21.64 4.24
CA PHE A 137 -1.45 21.53 5.69
C PHE A 137 -0.82 20.22 6.17
N GLN A 138 0.07 20.31 7.16
CA GLN A 138 0.79 19.16 7.68
C GLN A 138 1.30 19.39 9.10
N VAL A 139 1.60 18.30 9.82
CA VAL A 139 2.37 18.32 11.05
C VAL A 139 3.84 18.08 10.70
N GLY A 140 4.74 18.90 11.25
CA GLY A 140 6.17 18.83 11.01
C GLY A 140 6.78 20.22 11.15
N GLY A 141 8.09 20.29 11.17
CA GLY A 141 8.80 21.57 11.26
C GLY A 141 9.62 21.70 12.53
N ASP A 142 10.29 22.83 12.63
CA ASP A 142 11.26 23.18 13.69
C ASP A 142 11.02 24.58 14.29
N GLY A 143 9.84 25.15 14.03
CA GLY A 143 9.49 26.50 14.52
C GLY A 143 9.90 27.63 13.59
N THR A 144 10.23 27.35 12.34
CA THR A 144 10.47 28.37 11.30
C THR A 144 9.16 28.91 10.73
N THR A 145 9.21 29.69 9.66
CA THR A 145 8.03 30.35 9.06
C THR A 145 7.13 29.39 8.27
N GLU A 146 7.59 28.18 7.99
CA GLU A 146 6.83 27.15 7.28
C GLU A 146 7.11 25.79 7.91
N THR A 147 6.18 24.84 7.77
CA THR A 147 6.43 23.48 8.19
C THR A 147 7.49 22.85 7.29
N SER A 148 8.53 22.30 7.92
CA SER A 148 9.58 21.54 7.28
C SER A 148 9.57 20.11 7.81
N PHE A 149 10.72 19.43 7.88
CA PHE A 149 10.79 18.11 8.50
C PHE A 149 10.82 18.23 10.02
N GLY A 150 9.85 17.59 10.68
CA GLY A 150 9.82 17.42 12.11
C GLY A 150 10.86 16.43 12.62
N ASP A 151 11.11 16.46 13.92
CA ASP A 151 12.05 15.56 14.59
C ASP A 151 11.53 14.11 14.55
N ALA A 152 12.34 13.20 14.01
CA ALA A 152 11.96 11.80 13.80
C ALA A 152 11.92 10.99 15.10
N ASP A 153 12.80 11.31 16.06
CA ASP A 153 12.87 10.61 17.35
C ASP A 153 11.69 11.04 18.23
N LEU A 154 11.35 12.33 18.22
CA LEU A 154 10.16 12.84 18.89
C LEU A 154 8.89 12.18 18.30
N PHE A 155 8.74 12.15 16.98
CA PHE A 155 7.60 11.51 16.33
C PHE A 155 7.50 10.03 16.71
N ALA A 156 8.62 9.30 16.71
CA ALA A 156 8.64 7.89 17.09
C ALA A 156 8.27 7.67 18.55
N ALA A 157 8.78 8.50 19.47
CA ALA A 157 8.45 8.43 20.89
C ALA A 157 6.98 8.77 21.19
N GLN A 158 6.34 9.56 20.34
CA GLN A 158 4.96 10.01 20.46
C GLN A 158 3.95 9.17 19.64
N THR A 159 4.41 8.11 18.96
CA THR A 159 3.55 7.29 18.10
C THR A 159 3.41 5.88 18.64
N VAL A 160 2.17 5.42 18.81
CA VAL A 160 1.83 4.07 19.26
C VAL A 160 1.12 3.32 18.16
N PRO A 161 1.59 2.11 17.74
CA PRO A 161 0.84 1.25 16.86
C PRO A 161 -0.46 0.76 17.53
N ALA A 162 -1.57 0.79 16.81
CA ALA A 162 -2.90 0.42 17.32
C ALA A 162 -3.44 -0.88 16.70
N GLY A 163 -2.58 -1.68 16.07
CA GLY A 163 -2.95 -2.97 15.49
C GLY A 163 -2.02 -3.40 14.35
N TRP A 164 -2.36 -4.52 13.73
CA TRP A 164 -1.69 -5.00 12.53
C TRP A 164 -2.03 -4.16 11.31
N ALA A 165 -1.12 -4.13 10.35
CA ALA A 165 -1.40 -3.52 9.06
C ALA A 165 -2.46 -4.34 8.31
N ASP A 166 -3.52 -3.65 7.88
CA ASP A 166 -4.55 -4.20 6.98
C ASP A 166 -4.66 -3.33 5.73
N PRO A 167 -3.89 -3.61 4.68
CA PRO A 167 -3.98 -2.89 3.42
C PRO A 167 -5.37 -2.99 2.77
N SER A 168 -6.13 -4.06 3.04
CA SER A 168 -7.46 -4.26 2.46
C SER A 168 -8.51 -3.28 3.02
N ALA A 169 -8.28 -2.75 4.23
CA ALA A 169 -9.11 -1.73 4.84
C ALA A 169 -8.88 -0.33 4.25
N VAL A 170 -7.80 -0.12 3.49
CA VAL A 170 -7.52 1.17 2.85
C VAL A 170 -8.29 1.26 1.53
N LYS A 171 -9.32 2.10 1.48
CA LYS A 171 -10.11 2.35 0.27
C LYS A 171 -9.90 3.78 -0.19
N PRO A 172 -9.51 4.03 -1.45
CA PRO A 172 -9.45 5.38 -1.99
C PRO A 172 -10.86 5.97 -2.12
N LEU A 173 -10.99 7.27 -1.92
CA LEU A 173 -12.20 8.01 -2.21
C LEU A 173 -12.26 8.29 -3.72
N THR A 174 -13.38 7.98 -4.37
CA THR A 174 -13.54 8.30 -5.79
C THR A 174 -13.94 9.76 -5.94
N VAL A 175 -13.25 10.49 -6.81
CA VAL A 175 -13.47 11.90 -7.12
C VAL A 175 -13.19 12.14 -8.60
N THR A 176 -13.85 13.13 -9.20
CA THR A 176 -13.59 13.55 -10.57
C THR A 176 -12.68 14.80 -10.61
N CYS A 177 -12.10 15.10 -11.76
CA CYS A 177 -11.38 16.36 -11.95
C CYS A 177 -12.30 17.58 -11.78
N GLU A 178 -13.57 17.47 -12.11
CA GLU A 178 -14.57 18.53 -11.94
C GLU A 178 -14.89 18.76 -10.45
N ASP A 179 -15.04 17.67 -9.65
CA ASP A 179 -15.25 17.78 -8.21
C ASP A 179 -14.07 18.54 -7.56
N LEU A 180 -12.83 18.28 -7.97
CA LEU A 180 -11.65 18.94 -7.44
C LEU A 180 -11.66 20.46 -7.63
N LYS A 181 -12.28 20.98 -8.68
CA LYS A 181 -12.46 22.44 -8.87
C LYS A 181 -13.43 23.02 -7.85
N THR A 182 -14.50 22.31 -7.54
CA THR A 182 -15.47 22.70 -6.52
C THR A 182 -14.87 22.61 -5.13
N ILE A 183 -14.20 21.50 -4.83
CA ILE A 183 -13.51 21.25 -3.56
C ILE A 183 -12.48 22.35 -3.25
N LYS A 184 -11.74 22.82 -4.23
CA LYS A 184 -10.75 23.89 -4.09
C LYS A 184 -11.36 25.24 -3.67
N SER A 185 -12.66 25.43 -3.84
CA SER A 185 -13.30 26.74 -3.69
C SER A 185 -13.61 27.14 -2.24
N SER A 186 -13.53 26.22 -1.27
CA SER A 186 -13.82 26.50 0.13
C SER A 186 -12.74 26.00 1.08
N THR A 187 -12.56 26.69 2.19
CA THR A 187 -11.61 26.30 3.25
C THR A 187 -12.01 24.97 3.88
N GLU A 188 -13.28 24.78 4.15
CA GLU A 188 -13.83 23.56 4.76
C GLU A 188 -13.51 22.34 3.89
N SER A 189 -13.72 22.46 2.58
CA SER A 189 -13.39 21.39 1.64
C SER A 189 -11.87 21.17 1.52
N LEU A 190 -11.05 22.22 1.58
CA LEU A 190 -9.59 22.05 1.62
C LEU A 190 -9.13 21.31 2.88
N GLN A 191 -9.75 21.57 4.02
CA GLN A 191 -9.47 20.87 5.28
C GLN A 191 -9.81 19.39 5.18
N GLU A 192 -10.94 19.04 4.59
CA GLU A 192 -11.40 17.67 4.42
C GLU A 192 -10.55 16.88 3.41
N TRP A 193 -10.22 17.50 2.25
CA TRP A 193 -9.70 16.78 1.10
C TRP A 193 -8.17 16.75 0.96
N GLN A 194 -7.44 17.71 1.54
CA GLN A 194 -5.97 17.65 1.50
C GLN A 194 -5.45 16.39 2.18
N SER A 195 -4.53 15.71 1.53
CA SER A 195 -3.88 14.47 1.94
C SER A 195 -4.73 13.21 1.80
N GLN A 196 -5.97 13.28 1.29
CA GLN A 196 -6.78 12.09 1.04
C GLN A 196 -6.14 11.15 0.01
N LEU A 197 -6.30 9.86 0.22
CA LEU A 197 -6.06 8.86 -0.81
C LEU A 197 -7.28 8.84 -1.74
N VAL A 198 -7.09 9.22 -2.98
CA VAL A 198 -8.18 9.33 -3.96
C VAL A 198 -7.96 8.45 -5.17
N ARG A 199 -9.07 8.13 -5.85
CA ARG A 199 -9.11 7.49 -7.16
C ARG A 199 -9.81 8.43 -8.13
N ILE A 200 -9.20 8.66 -9.30
CA ILE A 200 -9.79 9.40 -10.41
C ILE A 200 -9.80 8.47 -11.62
N ASP A 201 -10.98 8.28 -12.19
CA ASP A 201 -11.21 7.39 -13.32
C ASP A 201 -11.22 8.16 -14.65
N GLY A 202 -11.06 7.45 -15.77
CA GLY A 202 -11.21 7.99 -17.11
C GLY A 202 -10.12 8.96 -17.57
N LEU A 203 -8.91 8.83 -17.02
CA LEU A 203 -7.80 9.74 -17.29
C LEU A 203 -6.90 9.24 -18.44
N THR A 204 -6.37 10.19 -19.23
CA THR A 204 -5.38 9.96 -20.28
C THR A 204 -4.16 10.86 -20.05
N PHE A 205 -2.96 10.33 -20.19
CA PHE A 205 -1.72 11.11 -20.05
C PHE A 205 -1.48 12.02 -21.27
N GLU A 206 -1.15 13.27 -21.02
CA GLU A 206 -0.68 14.20 -22.07
C GLU A 206 0.74 13.86 -22.56
N ASN A 207 1.54 13.23 -21.71
CA ASN A 207 2.94 12.95 -21.93
C ASN A 207 3.22 11.46 -22.15
N ALA A 208 2.24 10.69 -22.64
CA ALA A 208 2.42 9.26 -22.93
C ALA A 208 3.63 9.01 -23.84
N GLY A 209 4.37 7.93 -23.55
CA GLY A 209 5.60 7.58 -24.26
C GLY A 209 6.86 8.29 -23.76
N GLN A 210 6.75 9.29 -22.89
CA GLN A 210 7.90 9.89 -22.20
C GLN A 210 8.17 9.14 -20.89
N GLN A 211 9.33 9.37 -20.26
CA GLN A 211 9.60 8.86 -18.91
C GLN A 211 8.96 9.75 -17.85
N PHE A 212 8.66 9.18 -16.67
CA PHE A 212 8.00 9.94 -15.58
C PHE A 212 8.87 11.08 -15.04
N ALA A 213 10.10 10.82 -14.62
CA ALA A 213 10.99 11.83 -14.03
C ALA A 213 12.46 11.40 -14.12
N PRO A 214 13.05 11.26 -15.32
CA PRO A 214 14.32 10.57 -15.53
C PRO A 214 15.53 11.26 -14.90
N THR A 215 15.53 12.57 -14.74
CA THR A 215 16.67 13.37 -14.26
C THR A 215 16.37 14.32 -13.12
N GLN A 216 15.13 14.79 -13.04
CA GLN A 216 14.65 15.73 -12.02
C GLN A 216 13.18 15.48 -11.72
N ASN A 217 12.68 16.08 -10.65
CA ASN A 217 11.26 15.99 -10.33
C ASN A 217 10.42 16.65 -11.42
N GLU A 218 9.41 15.94 -11.91
CA GLU A 218 8.57 16.37 -13.02
C GLU A 218 7.10 16.46 -12.62
N SER A 219 6.37 17.31 -13.34
CA SER A 219 4.92 17.33 -13.37
C SER A 219 4.44 16.65 -14.63
N ARG A 220 3.65 15.61 -14.50
CA ARG A 220 2.98 14.92 -15.60
C ARG A 220 1.49 15.22 -15.51
N TYR A 221 0.88 15.45 -16.65
CA TYR A 221 -0.50 15.89 -16.65
C TYR A 221 -1.40 14.83 -17.25
N LEU A 222 -2.56 14.67 -16.61
CA LEU A 222 -3.63 13.82 -17.13
C LEU A 222 -4.86 14.67 -17.41
N ARG A 223 -5.68 14.23 -18.37
CA ARG A 223 -6.97 14.82 -18.71
C ARG A 223 -8.07 13.78 -18.66
N ASP A 224 -9.25 14.22 -18.21
CA ASP A 224 -10.48 13.49 -18.43
C ASP A 224 -11.07 13.75 -19.82
N ALA A 225 -12.21 13.12 -20.12
CA ALA A 225 -12.90 13.26 -21.41
C ALA A 225 -13.45 14.69 -21.64
N GLU A 226 -13.74 15.42 -20.57
CA GLU A 226 -14.24 16.80 -20.57
C GLU A 226 -13.09 17.81 -20.73
N GLY A 227 -11.83 17.35 -20.71
CA GLY A 227 -10.64 18.18 -20.84
C GLY A 227 -10.15 18.80 -19.53
N ASN A 228 -10.74 18.42 -18.40
CA ASN A 228 -10.21 18.84 -17.10
C ASN A 228 -8.85 18.18 -16.84
N ARG A 229 -7.99 18.89 -16.15
CA ARG A 229 -6.59 18.54 -16.02
C ARG A 229 -6.19 18.35 -14.56
N ILE A 230 -5.43 17.30 -14.28
CA ILE A 230 -4.79 17.08 -12.98
C ILE A 230 -3.28 16.88 -13.15
N ASN A 231 -2.49 17.45 -12.23
CA ASN A 231 -1.05 17.26 -12.16
C ASN A 231 -0.71 16.00 -11.39
N LEU A 232 0.11 15.14 -11.96
CA LEU A 232 0.77 14.03 -11.29
C LEU A 232 2.22 14.43 -10.98
N ARG A 233 2.56 14.63 -9.73
CA ARG A 233 3.91 14.99 -9.30
C ARG A 233 4.78 13.74 -9.18
N CYS A 234 5.88 13.68 -9.92
CA CYS A 234 6.80 12.57 -9.97
C CYS A 234 8.19 12.99 -9.48
N SER A 235 8.72 12.22 -8.54
CA SER A 235 10.08 12.39 -8.03
C SER A 235 11.07 11.66 -8.92
N SER A 236 12.23 12.26 -9.17
CA SER A 236 13.35 11.59 -9.86
C SER A 236 13.98 10.46 -9.04
N TYR A 237 13.66 10.37 -7.76
CA TYR A 237 14.07 9.29 -6.87
C TYR A 237 13.05 8.14 -6.81
N ALA A 238 11.90 8.28 -7.48
CA ALA A 238 10.92 7.22 -7.55
C ALA A 238 11.47 6.01 -8.31
N LYS A 239 11.18 4.80 -7.84
CA LYS A 239 11.59 3.56 -8.51
C LYS A 239 11.11 3.51 -9.97
N PHE A 240 9.95 4.12 -10.25
CA PHE A 240 9.36 4.24 -11.58
C PHE A 240 9.78 5.50 -12.36
N ALA A 241 10.73 6.30 -11.86
CA ALA A 241 11.10 7.58 -12.47
C ALA A 241 11.53 7.45 -13.94
N LYS A 242 12.14 6.34 -14.30
CA LYS A 242 12.61 6.03 -15.66
C LYS A 242 11.65 5.18 -16.47
N ASP A 243 10.55 4.74 -15.88
CA ASP A 243 9.51 3.99 -16.59
C ASP A 243 8.84 4.88 -17.61
N VAL A 244 8.35 4.26 -18.69
CA VAL A 244 7.62 4.96 -19.74
C VAL A 244 6.19 5.20 -19.30
N ILE A 245 5.72 6.43 -19.46
CA ILE A 245 4.34 6.82 -19.18
C ILE A 245 3.41 6.07 -20.15
N PRO A 246 2.43 5.33 -19.62
CA PRO A 246 1.55 4.49 -20.43
C PRO A 246 0.62 5.29 -21.34
N THR A 247 0.07 4.62 -22.33
CA THR A 247 -0.99 5.14 -23.22
C THR A 247 -2.37 4.68 -22.75
N GLY A 248 -3.39 5.03 -23.54
CA GLY A 248 -4.77 4.64 -23.26
C GLY A 248 -5.42 5.44 -22.14
N THR A 249 -6.59 4.97 -21.74
CA THR A 249 -7.41 5.59 -20.68
C THR A 249 -7.46 4.66 -19.48
N GLY A 250 -7.20 5.20 -18.31
CA GLY A 250 -7.18 4.43 -17.07
C GLY A 250 -7.61 5.23 -15.85
N SER A 251 -7.35 4.66 -14.69
CA SER A 251 -7.62 5.27 -13.39
C SER A 251 -6.30 5.54 -12.66
N VAL A 252 -6.27 6.58 -11.85
CA VAL A 252 -5.12 6.92 -11.02
C VAL A 252 -5.53 6.89 -9.55
N VAL A 253 -4.77 6.14 -8.73
CA VAL A 253 -4.88 6.14 -7.28
C VAL A 253 -3.63 6.79 -6.69
N GLY A 254 -3.82 7.82 -5.88
CA GLY A 254 -2.71 8.55 -5.27
C GLY A 254 -3.14 9.46 -4.12
N ILE A 255 -2.17 10.00 -3.41
CA ILE A 255 -2.41 11.01 -2.36
C ILE A 255 -2.70 12.35 -3.04
N LEU A 256 -3.80 12.96 -2.65
CA LEU A 256 -4.22 14.27 -3.11
C LEU A 256 -3.48 15.36 -2.32
N SER A 257 -2.39 15.86 -2.89
CA SER A 257 -1.60 16.95 -2.33
C SER A 257 -2.08 18.30 -2.87
N TYR A 258 -1.78 19.38 -2.16
CA TYR A 258 -2.09 20.74 -2.56
C TYR A 258 -0.81 21.58 -2.54
N TYR A 259 -0.50 22.26 -3.63
CA TYR A 259 0.79 22.93 -3.75
C TYR A 259 0.70 24.26 -4.47
N GLY A 260 1.26 25.29 -3.87
CA GLY A 260 1.46 26.61 -4.47
C GLY A 260 2.26 27.52 -3.56
N SER A 261 3.07 28.41 -4.14
CA SER A 261 3.84 29.41 -3.38
C SER A 261 2.99 30.59 -2.89
N THR A 262 1.80 30.75 -3.45
CA THR A 262 0.79 31.72 -3.04
C THR A 262 -0.57 31.02 -3.05
N THR A 263 -1.54 31.57 -2.30
CA THR A 263 -2.93 31.07 -2.32
C THR A 263 -3.53 31.09 -3.73
N ALA A 264 -3.18 32.08 -4.54
CA ALA A 264 -3.73 32.24 -5.88
C ALA A 264 -3.22 31.21 -6.89
N ASN A 265 -2.01 30.67 -6.71
CA ASN A 265 -1.42 29.70 -7.62
C ASN A 265 -1.40 28.25 -7.04
N ALA A 266 -1.98 28.06 -5.86
CA ALA A 266 -2.09 26.74 -5.26
C ALA A 266 -3.12 25.89 -6.01
N ASP A 267 -2.75 24.66 -6.27
CA ASP A 267 -3.60 23.71 -6.99
C ASP A 267 -3.37 22.27 -6.54
N TRP A 268 -4.31 21.41 -6.91
CA TRP A 268 -4.23 20.00 -6.65
C TRP A 268 -3.12 19.32 -7.45
N GLN A 269 -2.43 18.41 -6.80
CA GLN A 269 -1.54 17.47 -7.44
C GLN A 269 -1.71 16.07 -6.83
N LEU A 270 -1.61 15.05 -7.65
CA LEU A 270 -1.57 13.66 -7.22
C LEU A 270 -0.14 13.21 -6.98
N MET A 271 0.07 12.42 -5.96
CA MET A 271 1.32 11.74 -5.68
C MET A 271 1.08 10.23 -5.66
N LEU A 272 1.62 9.49 -6.63
CA LEU A 272 1.56 8.04 -6.60
C LEU A 272 2.32 7.50 -5.39
N ILE A 273 1.73 6.55 -4.69
CA ILE A 273 2.43 5.77 -3.66
C ILE A 273 3.44 4.83 -4.34
N ASN A 274 3.03 4.20 -5.43
CA ASN A 274 3.86 3.38 -6.32
C ASN A 274 3.20 3.33 -7.71
N ILE A 275 3.84 2.64 -8.66
CA ILE A 275 3.36 2.56 -10.05
C ILE A 275 2.02 1.82 -10.19
N ASN A 276 1.66 0.93 -9.25
CA ASN A 276 0.39 0.19 -9.26
C ASN A 276 -0.84 1.09 -9.00
N GLY A 277 -0.59 2.35 -8.62
CA GLY A 277 -1.65 3.38 -8.63
C GLY A 277 -2.16 3.74 -10.02
N LEU A 278 -1.50 3.29 -11.09
CA LEU A 278 -1.98 3.41 -12.47
C LEU A 278 -2.72 2.12 -12.86
N ILE A 279 -4.02 2.21 -13.10
CA ILE A 279 -4.91 1.06 -13.29
C ILE A 279 -5.57 1.17 -14.67
N GLY A 280 -5.47 0.11 -15.48
CA GLY A 280 -6.19 0.01 -16.77
C GLY A 280 -5.59 0.80 -17.93
N PHE A 281 -4.42 1.43 -17.74
CA PHE A 281 -3.66 2.03 -18.84
C PHE A 281 -3.00 0.95 -19.72
N ASP A 282 -2.82 1.25 -21.01
CA ASP A 282 -2.08 0.38 -21.90
C ASP A 282 -0.58 0.46 -21.60
N LYS A 283 0.07 -0.68 -21.45
CA LYS A 283 1.53 -0.72 -21.29
C LYS A 283 2.18 -0.26 -22.59
N VAL A 284 3.07 0.73 -22.52
CA VAL A 284 3.95 1.08 -23.64
C VAL A 284 5.17 0.18 -23.57
N GLU A 285 5.37 -0.64 -24.57
CA GLU A 285 6.59 -1.39 -24.70
C GLU A 285 7.77 -0.41 -24.83
N SER A 286 8.65 -0.40 -23.85
CA SER A 286 9.91 0.35 -23.95
C SER A 286 10.75 -0.28 -25.05
N GLY A 287 10.90 0.42 -26.16
CA GLY A 287 11.79 0.00 -27.23
C GLY A 287 13.27 0.13 -26.85
N ASN A 288 13.69 -0.48 -25.73
CA ASN A 288 15.07 -0.81 -25.48
C ASN A 288 15.23 -1.68 -24.23
N GLY A 289 15.47 -2.96 -24.42
CA GLY A 289 16.03 -3.83 -23.38
C GLY A 289 15.09 -4.88 -22.83
N GLY A 290 15.05 -6.04 -23.47
CA GLY A 290 14.73 -7.30 -22.85
C GLY A 290 13.22 -7.61 -22.83
N GLU A 291 12.79 -8.24 -23.90
CA GLU A 291 11.58 -9.05 -23.94
C GLU A 291 11.50 -9.94 -22.71
N ASN A 292 10.46 -9.78 -21.92
CA ASN A 292 9.88 -10.86 -21.17
C ASN A 292 8.38 -10.62 -21.04
N ASP A 293 7.69 -10.98 -22.10
CA ASP A 293 6.25 -11.08 -22.14
C ASP A 293 5.75 -12.19 -21.23
N GLY A 294 4.77 -11.86 -20.42
CA GLY A 294 3.63 -12.69 -20.01
C GLY A 294 3.83 -14.10 -19.46
N GLU A 295 4.86 -14.82 -19.87
CA GLU A 295 5.13 -16.19 -19.40
C GLU A 295 6.13 -16.27 -18.24
N ASN A 296 7.00 -15.28 -18.06
CA ASN A 296 8.12 -15.38 -17.12
C ASN A 296 8.00 -14.47 -15.88
N GLY A 297 7.10 -13.49 -15.87
CA GLY A 297 6.97 -12.47 -14.81
C GLY A 297 8.12 -11.44 -14.83
N ALA A 298 7.96 -10.35 -14.09
CA ALA A 298 8.94 -9.27 -13.94
C ALA A 298 9.76 -9.35 -12.62
N GLY A 299 9.51 -10.35 -11.78
CA GLY A 299 10.17 -10.51 -10.48
C GLY A 299 9.69 -9.53 -9.41
N SER A 300 8.60 -8.80 -9.64
CA SER A 300 7.94 -7.94 -8.67
C SER A 300 6.92 -8.73 -7.84
N LYS A 301 6.43 -8.16 -6.74
CA LYS A 301 5.39 -8.78 -5.93
C LYS A 301 4.10 -9.04 -6.71
N ASP A 302 3.73 -8.11 -7.58
CA ASP A 302 2.48 -8.16 -8.34
C ASP A 302 2.62 -8.91 -9.67
N ASP A 303 3.87 -9.10 -10.12
CA ASP A 303 4.23 -9.88 -11.29
C ASP A 303 5.51 -10.69 -10.99
N PRO A 304 5.40 -11.72 -10.13
CA PRO A 304 6.55 -12.50 -9.70
C PRO A 304 7.10 -13.36 -10.84
N TYR A 305 8.41 -13.60 -10.83
CA TYR A 305 9.01 -14.57 -11.75
C TYR A 305 8.33 -15.93 -11.65
N THR A 306 8.22 -16.61 -12.77
CA THR A 306 8.05 -18.06 -12.76
C THR A 306 9.30 -18.72 -12.21
N VAL A 307 9.20 -19.97 -11.76
CA VAL A 307 10.37 -20.73 -11.28
C VAL A 307 11.45 -20.81 -12.34
N ALA A 308 11.10 -21.05 -13.59
CA ALA A 308 12.03 -21.14 -14.71
C ALA A 308 12.75 -19.79 -14.96
N ALA A 309 12.00 -18.68 -14.93
CA ALA A 309 12.58 -17.34 -15.07
C ALA A 309 13.53 -16.98 -13.92
N ALA A 310 13.17 -17.33 -12.68
CA ALA A 310 14.04 -17.12 -11.53
C ALA A 310 15.32 -17.95 -11.59
N MET A 311 15.25 -19.18 -12.07
CA MET A 311 16.43 -20.04 -12.29
C MET A 311 17.35 -19.46 -13.37
N ALA A 312 16.80 -18.86 -14.43
CA ALA A 312 17.55 -18.21 -15.49
C ALA A 312 18.18 -16.87 -15.05
N ASN A 313 17.52 -16.13 -14.15
CA ASN A 313 17.95 -14.82 -13.64
C ASN A 313 18.47 -14.91 -12.18
N ASN A 314 19.33 -15.84 -11.90
CA ASN A 314 19.83 -16.14 -10.55
C ASN A 314 20.76 -15.04 -9.98
N SER A 315 20.29 -13.79 -9.96
CA SER A 315 21.02 -12.66 -9.37
C SER A 315 20.06 -11.60 -8.81
N GLY A 316 20.43 -10.99 -7.69
CA GLY A 316 19.64 -9.93 -7.05
C GLY A 316 18.51 -10.45 -6.16
N THR A 317 17.53 -9.59 -5.89
CA THR A 317 16.35 -9.89 -5.08
C THR A 317 15.11 -9.77 -5.94
N ALA A 318 14.29 -10.81 -5.99
CA ALA A 318 13.06 -10.84 -6.77
C ALA A 318 11.97 -11.65 -6.07
N TRP A 319 10.71 -11.39 -6.44
CA TRP A 319 9.58 -12.24 -6.06
C TRP A 319 9.46 -13.38 -7.06
N VAL A 320 9.23 -14.58 -6.54
CA VAL A 320 9.05 -15.80 -7.33
C VAL A 320 7.74 -16.47 -6.92
N LYS A 321 6.97 -16.94 -7.90
CA LYS A 321 5.73 -17.68 -7.69
C LYS A 321 5.95 -19.15 -8.06
N GLY A 322 5.65 -20.06 -7.13
CA GLY A 322 5.73 -21.51 -7.37
C GLY A 322 5.08 -22.28 -6.23
N TYR A 323 5.05 -23.60 -6.38
CA TYR A 323 4.57 -24.53 -5.37
C TYR A 323 5.72 -25.02 -4.52
N ILE A 324 5.56 -25.07 -3.20
CA ILE A 324 6.51 -25.77 -2.33
C ILE A 324 6.33 -27.27 -2.57
N VAL A 325 7.36 -27.91 -3.11
CA VAL A 325 7.30 -29.34 -3.50
C VAL A 325 8.11 -30.24 -2.57
N GLY A 326 8.95 -29.65 -1.72
CA GLY A 326 9.72 -30.42 -0.75
C GLY A 326 10.75 -29.59 0.00
N ALA A 327 11.53 -30.27 0.82
CA ALA A 327 12.64 -29.71 1.58
C ALA A 327 13.98 -30.24 1.02
N MET A 328 15.04 -29.45 1.25
CA MET A 328 16.39 -29.82 0.90
C MET A 328 17.21 -30.10 2.16
N ASN A 329 17.61 -31.33 2.33
CA ASN A 329 18.53 -31.71 3.38
C ASN A 329 19.98 -31.33 3.01
N THR A 330 20.59 -30.43 3.78
CA THR A 330 21.96 -29.93 3.57
C THR A 330 22.96 -30.51 4.60
N SER A 331 22.60 -31.55 5.31
CA SER A 331 23.46 -32.14 6.37
C SER A 331 24.77 -32.73 5.85
N ASP A 332 24.89 -32.92 4.53
CA ASP A 332 26.11 -33.30 3.85
C ASP A 332 26.42 -32.28 2.74
N SER A 333 27.51 -31.55 2.87
CA SER A 333 27.93 -30.49 1.96
C SER A 333 28.13 -30.90 0.49
N ASN A 334 28.06 -32.20 0.21
CA ASN A 334 28.23 -32.77 -1.14
C ASN A 334 27.03 -33.57 -1.64
N ASN A 335 25.97 -33.74 -0.84
CA ASN A 335 24.80 -34.55 -1.20
C ASN A 335 23.52 -33.90 -0.71
N TYR A 336 22.94 -33.06 -1.55
CA TYR A 336 21.61 -32.50 -1.28
C TYR A 336 20.54 -33.55 -1.53
N VAL A 337 19.86 -33.99 -0.47
CA VAL A 337 18.74 -34.95 -0.59
C VAL A 337 17.44 -34.17 -0.66
N PHE A 338 16.70 -34.39 -1.72
CA PHE A 338 15.35 -33.87 -1.88
C PHE A 338 14.35 -34.74 -1.10
N GLU A 339 13.61 -34.12 -0.21
CA GLU A 339 12.56 -34.76 0.58
C GLU A 339 11.20 -34.19 0.16
N ASN A 340 10.33 -35.01 -0.42
CA ASN A 340 9.01 -34.62 -0.91
C ASN A 340 7.84 -35.06 -0.02
N ALA A 341 8.10 -35.64 1.15
CA ALA A 341 7.09 -36.07 2.10
C ALA A 341 7.51 -35.82 3.54
N ALA A 342 6.56 -35.45 4.37
CA ALA A 342 6.76 -35.26 5.81
C ALA A 342 6.94 -36.60 6.54
N PRO A 343 7.69 -36.61 7.68
CA PRO A 343 8.37 -35.50 8.31
C PRO A 343 9.67 -35.14 7.59
N PHE A 344 9.89 -33.85 7.36
CA PHE A 344 11.13 -33.34 6.76
C PHE A 344 12.26 -33.33 7.79
N SER A 345 13.46 -33.74 7.37
CA SER A 345 14.64 -33.78 8.25
C SER A 345 15.25 -32.41 8.49
N VAL A 346 14.97 -31.43 7.59
CA VAL A 346 15.41 -30.03 7.66
C VAL A 346 14.27 -29.11 7.28
N VAL A 347 14.09 -28.00 8.00
CA VAL A 347 13.01 -27.04 7.78
C VAL A 347 13.49 -25.66 7.29
N ALA A 348 14.79 -25.49 7.08
CA ALA A 348 15.38 -24.20 6.72
C ALA A 348 15.48 -23.95 5.20
N ASN A 349 15.48 -25.01 4.40
CA ASN A 349 15.63 -24.92 2.95
C ASN A 349 14.48 -25.67 2.28
N ILE A 350 13.82 -25.01 1.33
CA ILE A 350 12.72 -25.59 0.57
C ILE A 350 13.02 -25.59 -0.92
N TYR A 351 12.35 -26.46 -1.65
CA TYR A 351 12.28 -26.38 -3.11
C TYR A 351 10.92 -25.85 -3.54
N ILE A 352 10.93 -24.93 -4.49
CA ILE A 352 9.74 -24.49 -5.20
C ILE A 352 9.80 -24.88 -6.67
N ALA A 353 8.66 -25.28 -7.23
CA ALA A 353 8.53 -25.71 -8.62
C ALA A 353 7.34 -25.05 -9.31
N ALA A 354 7.29 -25.14 -10.64
CA ALA A 354 6.19 -24.62 -11.44
C ALA A 354 4.87 -25.40 -11.25
N THR A 355 4.97 -26.70 -10.93
CA THR A 355 3.83 -27.59 -10.68
C THR A 355 3.96 -28.28 -9.32
N PRO A 356 2.84 -28.64 -8.66
CA PRO A 356 2.88 -29.22 -7.32
C PRO A 356 3.38 -30.68 -7.27
N ASP A 357 3.46 -31.33 -8.40
CA ASP A 357 3.86 -32.73 -8.57
C ASP A 357 5.26 -32.90 -9.18
N GLU A 358 6.02 -31.81 -9.32
CA GLU A 358 7.40 -31.85 -9.80
C GLU A 358 8.29 -32.64 -8.84
N THR A 359 9.05 -33.59 -9.39
CA THR A 359 9.99 -34.44 -8.64
C THR A 359 11.43 -34.31 -9.14
N ASN A 360 11.65 -33.69 -10.30
CA ASN A 360 12.98 -33.46 -10.84
C ASN A 360 13.58 -32.19 -10.29
N THR A 361 14.58 -32.32 -9.44
CA THR A 361 15.27 -31.18 -8.82
C THR A 361 15.91 -30.20 -9.81
N ALA A 362 16.19 -30.64 -11.06
CA ALA A 362 16.68 -29.74 -12.11
C ALA A 362 15.66 -28.69 -12.56
N ASN A 363 14.37 -28.89 -12.24
CA ASN A 363 13.25 -27.96 -12.54
C ASN A 363 12.79 -27.19 -11.30
N MET A 364 13.53 -27.23 -10.20
CA MET A 364 13.17 -26.64 -8.93
C MET A 364 14.16 -25.54 -8.54
N LEU A 365 13.66 -24.49 -7.92
CA LEU A 365 14.46 -23.43 -7.33
C LEU A 365 14.64 -23.69 -5.82
N PRO A 366 15.89 -23.86 -5.35
CA PRO A 366 16.16 -23.94 -3.92
C PRO A 366 16.02 -22.55 -3.30
N VAL A 367 15.33 -22.48 -2.16
CA VAL A 367 15.07 -21.25 -1.39
C VAL A 367 15.49 -21.47 0.06
N GLN A 368 16.31 -20.56 0.58
CA GLN A 368 16.81 -20.56 1.97
C GLN A 368 16.08 -19.52 2.81
#